data_ac40ab0a902119ae697116ac9d104aba
#
_entry.id   ac40ab0a902119ae697116ac9d104aba
#
_cell.length_a   1.000
_cell.length_b   1.000
_cell.length_c   1.000
_cell.angle_alpha   90.00
_cell.angle_beta   90.00
_cell.angle_gamma   90.00
#
_symmetry.space_group_name_H-M   'P 1'
#
loop_
_entity.id
_entity.type
_entity.pdbx_description
1 polymer ?
#
loop_
_entity_poly.entity_id
_entity_poly.type
_entity_poly.pdbx_seq_one_letter_code
_entity_poly.pdbx_strand_id
1 'polypeptide(L)'
;MQTPKSWLVVNSRSGSNSDAACSALNEALTARGLAPERQIEFPAEDLPTPGMLDEAGVGRLVVFTGDGSLNAVIDAVSGWGGEVLVLPGGTMNLLSNRLHGEGAAYEDILDCIARGAMRRVTPQMACCDAGRAHAGLLVGPGTAWAEVREAMRDFDVAGLAQGASEAIAVSTGGSRVRMAEPAIGHEDGYPLIEITPSHRGMQVDGFRTESTGEFLQQGWAVLRRRFREGPHERLGLLDSLVIENCGSEKLDVLIDGEPATLAPRAEFTVAPCPVDLLATSHGF
;
A
#
# COMPACT_ATOMS: atom_id res chain seq x y z
N MET A 1 22.62 -13.25 -18.44
CA MET A 1 22.73 -13.13 -16.97
C MET A 1 22.10 -14.37 -16.37
N GLN A 2 22.71 -14.93 -15.35
CA GLN A 2 22.15 -16.11 -14.66
C GLN A 2 20.97 -15.62 -13.80
N THR A 3 19.83 -16.32 -13.87
CA THR A 3 18.66 -16.01 -13.04
C THR A 3 19.04 -16.18 -11.56
N PRO A 4 18.80 -15.21 -10.68
CA PRO A 4 19.14 -15.36 -9.27
C PRO A 4 18.29 -16.47 -8.63
N LYS A 5 18.87 -17.18 -7.67
CA LYS A 5 18.16 -18.12 -6.82
C LYS A 5 17.03 -17.39 -6.10
N SER A 6 15.84 -17.97 -6.10
CA SER A 6 14.65 -17.30 -5.52
C SER A 6 13.92 -18.18 -4.52
N TRP A 7 13.30 -17.50 -3.53
CA TRP A 7 12.28 -18.05 -2.66
C TRP A 7 10.95 -17.33 -2.90
N LEU A 8 9.83 -17.98 -2.60
CA LEU A 8 8.47 -17.47 -2.74
C LEU A 8 7.79 -17.39 -1.37
N VAL A 9 7.23 -16.23 -1.04
CA VAL A 9 6.35 -16.06 0.11
C VAL A 9 4.92 -15.92 -0.38
N VAL A 10 4.02 -16.74 0.14
CA VAL A 10 2.58 -16.70 -0.15
C VAL A 10 1.78 -16.56 1.14
N ASN A 11 0.57 -16.00 1.04
CA ASN A 11 -0.42 -16.05 2.10
C ASN A 11 -1.75 -16.53 1.51
N SER A 12 -2.05 -17.82 1.67
CA SER A 12 -3.27 -18.46 1.18
C SER A 12 -4.56 -17.95 1.85
N ARG A 13 -4.45 -17.21 2.95
CA ARG A 13 -5.58 -16.55 3.64
C ARG A 13 -5.86 -15.14 3.13
N SER A 14 -5.06 -14.63 2.21
CA SER A 14 -5.19 -13.28 1.64
C SER A 14 -6.10 -13.34 0.40
N GLY A 15 -7.26 -12.71 0.49
CA GLY A 15 -8.21 -12.40 -0.59
C GLY A 15 -8.26 -13.32 -1.81
N SER A 16 -7.38 -13.09 -2.78
CA SER A 16 -7.36 -13.81 -4.06
C SER A 16 -6.46 -15.06 -4.07
N ASN A 17 -5.73 -15.37 -2.99
CA ASN A 17 -4.71 -16.42 -2.95
C ASN A 17 -5.27 -17.76 -2.48
N SER A 18 -6.11 -18.39 -3.31
CA SER A 18 -6.47 -19.80 -3.10
C SER A 18 -5.28 -20.73 -3.42
N ASP A 19 -5.32 -21.97 -2.94
CA ASP A 19 -4.33 -23.01 -3.28
C ASP A 19 -4.19 -23.17 -4.81
N ALA A 20 -5.31 -23.03 -5.54
CA ALA A 20 -5.32 -23.05 -6.99
C ALA A 20 -4.56 -21.87 -7.60
N ALA A 21 -4.68 -20.66 -7.04
CA ALA A 21 -3.94 -19.49 -7.50
C ALA A 21 -2.43 -19.63 -7.22
N CYS A 22 -2.06 -20.16 -6.06
CA CYS A 22 -0.66 -20.44 -5.71
C CYS A 22 -0.06 -21.51 -6.64
N SER A 23 -0.82 -22.55 -6.99
CA SER A 23 -0.38 -23.59 -7.95
C SER A 23 -0.19 -23.01 -9.34
N ALA A 24 -1.13 -22.20 -9.83
CA ALA A 24 -1.04 -21.54 -11.14
C ALA A 24 0.17 -20.59 -11.20
N LEU A 25 0.46 -19.86 -10.12
CA LEU A 25 1.66 -19.02 -10.03
C LEU A 25 2.94 -19.85 -10.12
N ASN A 26 3.03 -20.96 -9.38
CA ASN A 26 4.21 -21.84 -9.44
C ASN A 26 4.44 -22.42 -10.84
N GLU A 27 3.36 -22.80 -11.54
CA GLU A 27 3.43 -23.24 -12.94
C GLU A 27 3.93 -22.10 -13.84
N ALA A 28 3.40 -20.88 -13.67
CA ALA A 28 3.79 -19.71 -14.44
C ALA A 28 5.26 -19.31 -14.22
N LEU A 29 5.75 -19.40 -12.98
CA LEU A 29 7.16 -19.17 -12.63
C LEU A 29 8.05 -20.25 -13.28
N THR A 30 7.67 -21.51 -13.18
CA THR A 30 8.42 -22.65 -13.73
C THR A 30 8.52 -22.56 -15.25
N ALA A 31 7.42 -22.25 -15.93
CA ALA A 31 7.38 -22.11 -17.39
C ALA A 31 8.34 -21.02 -17.92
N ARG A 32 8.71 -20.05 -17.07
CA ARG A 32 9.61 -18.93 -17.40
C ARG A 32 11.04 -19.11 -16.88
N GLY A 33 11.35 -20.27 -16.29
CA GLY A 33 12.67 -20.53 -15.69
C GLY A 33 12.92 -19.68 -14.41
N LEU A 34 11.86 -19.30 -13.72
CA LEU A 34 11.88 -18.51 -12.49
C LEU A 34 11.42 -19.33 -11.26
N ALA A 35 11.40 -20.66 -11.37
CA ALA A 35 10.93 -21.55 -10.31
C ALA A 35 11.64 -21.25 -8.98
N PRO A 36 10.88 -21.03 -7.88
CA PRO A 36 11.47 -20.80 -6.57
C PRO A 36 12.02 -22.12 -6.00
N GLU A 37 13.14 -22.04 -5.26
CA GLU A 37 13.69 -23.23 -4.58
C GLU A 37 12.95 -23.57 -3.29
N ARG A 38 12.27 -22.61 -2.70
CA ARG A 38 11.46 -22.78 -1.48
C ARG A 38 10.23 -21.91 -1.56
N GLN A 39 9.10 -22.42 -1.08
CA GLN A 39 7.88 -21.66 -0.78
C GLN A 39 7.71 -21.58 0.73
N ILE A 40 7.28 -20.42 1.22
CA ILE A 40 7.01 -20.09 2.62
C ILE A 40 5.56 -19.69 2.73
N GLU A 41 4.80 -20.39 3.56
CA GLU A 41 3.37 -20.17 3.81
C GLU A 41 3.17 -19.24 5.01
N PHE A 42 3.15 -17.93 4.80
CA PHE A 42 2.89 -16.97 5.86
C PHE A 42 1.37 -16.83 6.12
N PRO A 43 0.88 -16.74 7.37
CA PRO A 43 1.61 -16.72 8.63
C PRO A 43 1.83 -18.11 9.28
N ALA A 44 1.63 -19.20 8.58
CA ALA A 44 1.84 -20.54 9.13
C ALA A 44 3.33 -20.85 9.37
N GLU A 45 4.20 -20.29 8.55
CA GLU A 45 5.65 -20.31 8.72
C GLU A 45 6.15 -18.89 9.02
N ASP A 46 7.31 -18.83 9.72
CA ASP A 46 8.00 -17.57 9.96
C ASP A 46 8.58 -16.98 8.68
N LEU A 47 8.56 -15.64 8.58
CA LEU A 47 9.16 -14.92 7.46
C LEU A 47 10.68 -15.09 7.46
N PRO A 48 11.33 -15.10 6.28
CA PRO A 48 12.76 -15.23 6.18
C PRO A 48 13.45 -13.96 6.69
N THR A 49 14.60 -14.14 7.33
CA THR A 49 15.49 -13.02 7.71
C THR A 49 16.56 -12.80 6.64
N PRO A 50 17.21 -11.61 6.59
CA PRO A 50 18.37 -11.37 5.72
C PRO A 50 19.44 -12.45 5.81
N GLY A 51 19.80 -12.86 7.03
CA GLY A 51 20.82 -13.90 7.26
C GLY A 51 20.43 -15.25 6.65
N MET A 52 19.17 -15.67 6.79
CA MET A 52 18.67 -16.92 6.17
C MET A 52 18.73 -16.89 4.65
N LEU A 53 18.39 -15.73 4.06
CA LEU A 53 18.43 -15.54 2.61
C LEU A 53 19.87 -15.56 2.09
N ASP A 54 20.79 -14.89 2.79
CA ASP A 54 22.22 -14.84 2.44
C ASP A 54 22.90 -16.20 2.59
N GLU A 55 22.66 -16.93 3.68
CA GLU A 55 23.18 -18.29 3.90
C GLU A 55 22.69 -19.28 2.82
N ALA A 56 21.43 -19.12 2.36
CA ALA A 56 20.87 -19.92 1.31
C ALA A 56 21.32 -19.47 -0.10
N GLY A 57 22.02 -18.33 -0.23
CA GLY A 57 22.44 -17.75 -1.50
C GLY A 57 21.26 -17.24 -2.34
N VAL A 58 20.17 -16.84 -1.69
CA VAL A 58 18.99 -16.29 -2.35
C VAL A 58 19.28 -14.87 -2.82
N GLY A 59 19.06 -14.59 -4.09
CA GLY A 59 19.21 -13.23 -4.65
C GLY A 59 17.87 -12.53 -4.89
N ARG A 60 16.75 -13.29 -4.93
CA ARG A 60 15.41 -12.74 -5.15
C ARG A 60 14.39 -13.37 -4.23
N LEU A 61 13.58 -12.52 -3.58
CA LEU A 61 12.39 -12.95 -2.83
C LEU A 61 11.15 -12.56 -3.64
N VAL A 62 10.37 -13.55 -4.06
CA VAL A 62 9.08 -13.34 -4.73
C VAL A 62 8.00 -13.29 -3.65
N VAL A 63 7.14 -12.28 -3.67
CA VAL A 63 6.08 -12.10 -2.68
C VAL A 63 4.73 -12.04 -3.39
N PHE A 64 3.87 -13.00 -3.08
CA PHE A 64 2.51 -13.10 -3.62
C PHE A 64 1.52 -13.12 -2.46
N THR A 65 1.19 -11.93 -1.95
CA THR A 65 0.35 -11.74 -0.77
C THR A 65 -0.49 -10.48 -0.91
N GLY A 66 -1.40 -10.22 0.03
CA GLY A 66 -2.06 -8.92 0.17
C GLY A 66 -1.13 -7.88 0.82
N ASP A 67 -1.52 -6.59 0.73
CA ASP A 67 -0.69 -5.45 1.15
C ASP A 67 -0.23 -5.52 2.62
N GLY A 68 -1.09 -5.94 3.56
CA GLY A 68 -0.72 -6.08 4.97
C GLY A 68 0.37 -7.12 5.22
N SER A 69 0.30 -8.29 4.57
CA SER A 69 1.35 -9.32 4.65
C SER A 69 2.63 -8.88 3.93
N LEU A 70 2.49 -8.15 2.83
CA LEU A 70 3.62 -7.61 2.08
C LEU A 70 4.46 -6.65 2.94
N ASN A 71 3.81 -5.76 3.70
CA ASN A 71 4.50 -4.86 4.61
C ASN A 71 5.31 -5.63 5.68
N ALA A 72 4.74 -6.70 6.23
CA ALA A 72 5.45 -7.57 7.18
C ALA A 72 6.67 -8.26 6.53
N VAL A 73 6.56 -8.70 5.27
CA VAL A 73 7.70 -9.29 4.53
C VAL A 73 8.81 -8.26 4.34
N ILE A 74 8.48 -7.04 3.87
CA ILE A 74 9.47 -5.97 3.65
C ILE A 74 10.20 -5.61 4.96
N ASP A 75 9.47 -5.55 6.07
CA ASP A 75 10.05 -5.28 7.38
C ASP A 75 10.98 -6.43 7.84
N ALA A 76 10.58 -7.68 7.63
CA ALA A 76 11.37 -8.86 8.01
C ALA A 76 12.70 -8.95 7.24
N VAL A 77 12.73 -8.49 5.97
CA VAL A 77 13.94 -8.51 5.13
C VAL A 77 14.64 -7.15 5.07
N SER A 78 14.36 -6.26 6.00
CA SER A 78 14.97 -4.93 6.09
C SER A 78 16.49 -5.01 6.10
N GLY A 79 17.14 -4.23 5.20
CA GLY A 79 18.58 -4.21 5.05
C GLY A 79 19.18 -5.39 4.27
N TRP A 80 18.35 -6.28 3.73
CA TRP A 80 18.85 -7.37 2.86
C TRP A 80 19.36 -6.83 1.53
N GLY A 81 20.53 -7.34 1.10
CA GLY A 81 21.19 -6.93 -0.14
C GLY A 81 20.60 -7.53 -1.43
N GLY A 82 19.60 -8.42 -1.34
CA GLY A 82 18.88 -8.99 -2.47
C GLY A 82 17.82 -8.06 -3.05
N GLU A 83 16.89 -8.62 -3.80
CA GLU A 83 15.80 -7.88 -4.45
C GLU A 83 14.45 -8.56 -4.19
N VAL A 84 13.39 -7.75 -4.01
CA VAL A 84 12.03 -8.27 -3.80
C VAL A 84 11.19 -8.04 -5.05
N LEU A 85 10.57 -9.11 -5.56
CA LEU A 85 9.58 -9.07 -6.62
C LEU A 85 8.19 -9.16 -5.99
N VAL A 86 7.44 -8.07 -6.05
CA VAL A 86 6.08 -7.98 -5.53
C VAL A 86 5.09 -8.35 -6.62
N LEU A 87 4.28 -9.38 -6.40
CA LEU A 87 3.21 -9.81 -7.31
C LEU A 87 1.84 -9.52 -6.71
N PRO A 88 0.81 -9.27 -7.55
CA PRO A 88 -0.53 -8.93 -7.09
C PRO A 88 -1.24 -10.18 -6.52
N GLY A 89 -1.15 -10.39 -5.20
CA GLY A 89 -1.74 -11.52 -4.48
C GLY A 89 -2.85 -11.15 -3.50
N GLY A 90 -3.30 -9.90 -3.49
CA GLY A 90 -4.36 -9.39 -2.64
C GLY A 90 -5.51 -8.76 -3.43
N THR A 91 -6.38 -8.06 -2.72
CA THR A 91 -7.52 -7.37 -3.33
C THR A 91 -7.12 -6.03 -3.93
N MET A 92 -6.31 -5.23 -3.24
CA MET A 92 -5.96 -3.87 -3.67
C MET A 92 -4.62 -3.79 -4.41
N ASN A 93 -3.64 -4.56 -3.98
CA ASN A 93 -2.32 -4.67 -4.60
C ASN A 93 -1.64 -3.31 -4.82
N LEU A 94 -1.72 -2.42 -3.84
CA LEU A 94 -1.32 -1.02 -3.97
C LEU A 94 0.15 -0.86 -4.37
N LEU A 95 1.05 -1.57 -3.68
CA LEU A 95 2.48 -1.51 -4.01
C LEU A 95 2.80 -2.20 -5.34
N SER A 96 2.16 -3.33 -5.66
CA SER A 96 2.31 -3.99 -6.96
C SER A 96 1.89 -3.06 -8.10
N ASN A 97 0.74 -2.38 -7.97
CA ASN A 97 0.27 -1.40 -8.94
C ASN A 97 1.25 -0.23 -9.13
N ARG A 98 1.87 0.22 -8.03
CA ARG A 98 2.90 1.26 -8.08
C ARG A 98 4.16 0.81 -8.84
N LEU A 99 4.60 -0.43 -8.65
CA LEU A 99 5.82 -0.97 -9.24
C LEU A 99 5.65 -1.42 -10.70
N HIS A 100 4.48 -1.94 -11.05
CA HIS A 100 4.27 -2.63 -12.33
C HIS A 100 3.24 -1.96 -13.23
N GLY A 101 2.51 -1.00 -12.73
CA GLY A 101 1.36 -0.37 -13.40
C GLY A 101 0.04 -0.94 -12.89
N GLU A 102 -1.00 -0.13 -12.99
CA GLU A 102 -2.30 -0.46 -12.46
C GLU A 102 -2.92 -1.67 -13.17
N GLY A 103 -3.37 -2.64 -12.37
CA GLY A 103 -4.01 -3.85 -12.87
C GLY A 103 -3.10 -4.78 -13.66
N ALA A 104 -1.77 -4.62 -13.56
CA ALA A 104 -0.83 -5.53 -14.19
C ALA A 104 -1.04 -6.96 -13.68
N ALA A 105 -1.26 -7.91 -14.60
CA ALA A 105 -1.35 -9.32 -14.26
C ALA A 105 0.03 -9.87 -13.89
N TYR A 106 0.09 -10.85 -12.97
CA TYR A 106 1.38 -11.42 -12.58
C TYR A 106 2.09 -12.10 -13.78
N GLU A 107 1.36 -12.63 -14.74
CA GLU A 107 1.92 -13.22 -15.96
C GLU A 107 2.72 -12.21 -16.78
N ASP A 108 2.18 -10.98 -16.96
CA ASP A 108 2.85 -9.90 -17.70
C ASP A 108 4.09 -9.41 -16.94
N ILE A 109 4.01 -9.33 -15.62
CA ILE A 109 5.14 -8.98 -14.76
C ILE A 109 6.25 -10.05 -14.92
N LEU A 110 5.91 -11.32 -14.81
CA LEU A 110 6.86 -12.43 -14.96
C LEU A 110 7.48 -12.46 -16.35
N ASP A 111 6.72 -12.13 -17.40
CA ASP A 111 7.25 -12.01 -18.76
C ASP A 111 8.28 -10.89 -18.89
N CYS A 112 8.05 -9.76 -18.23
CA CYS A 112 9.04 -8.67 -18.14
C CYS A 112 10.30 -9.13 -17.41
N ILE A 113 10.16 -9.81 -16.27
CA ILE A 113 11.27 -10.33 -15.47
C ILE A 113 12.09 -11.34 -16.30
N ALA A 114 11.44 -12.29 -16.99
CA ALA A 114 12.12 -13.31 -17.81
C ALA A 114 12.91 -12.70 -18.97
N ARG A 115 12.44 -11.59 -19.55
CA ARG A 115 13.13 -10.84 -20.61
C ARG A 115 14.19 -9.86 -20.08
N GLY A 116 14.36 -9.72 -18.76
CA GLY A 116 15.25 -8.74 -18.16
C GLY A 116 14.75 -7.28 -18.30
N ALA A 117 13.47 -7.09 -18.59
CA ALA A 117 12.83 -5.78 -18.73
C ALA A 117 12.30 -5.29 -17.37
N MET A 118 13.20 -5.19 -16.39
CA MET A 118 12.90 -4.70 -15.05
C MET A 118 14.02 -3.78 -14.56
N ARG A 119 13.72 -3.01 -13.53
CA ARG A 119 14.68 -2.16 -12.83
C ARG A 119 14.64 -2.44 -11.34
N ARG A 120 15.80 -2.42 -10.72
CA ARG A 120 15.95 -2.43 -9.27
C ARG A 120 15.78 -1.02 -8.76
N VAL A 121 14.84 -0.81 -7.85
CA VAL A 121 14.45 0.51 -7.33
C VAL A 121 14.35 0.48 -5.81
N THR A 122 14.66 1.61 -5.18
CA THR A 122 14.46 1.84 -3.74
C THR A 122 13.41 2.94 -3.59
N PRO A 123 12.10 2.62 -3.67
CA PRO A 123 11.06 3.65 -3.62
C PRO A 123 11.01 4.34 -2.27
N GLN A 124 10.58 5.61 -2.26
CA GLN A 124 10.29 6.32 -1.02
C GLN A 124 8.99 5.81 -0.41
N MET A 125 8.95 5.80 0.91
CA MET A 125 7.77 5.51 1.74
C MET A 125 7.37 6.76 2.50
N ALA A 126 6.10 6.87 2.89
CA ALA A 126 5.66 7.84 3.88
C ALA A 126 5.63 7.18 5.26
N CYS A 127 6.26 7.80 6.25
CA CYS A 127 6.46 7.26 7.58
C CYS A 127 5.74 8.11 8.62
N CYS A 128 5.17 7.46 9.64
CA CYS A 128 4.61 8.09 10.84
C CYS A 128 4.84 7.17 12.05
N ASP A 129 4.46 7.60 13.25
CA ASP A 129 4.64 6.81 14.48
C ASP A 129 3.91 5.46 14.46
N ALA A 130 2.83 5.33 13.68
CA ALA A 130 2.06 4.09 13.58
C ALA A 130 2.61 3.10 12.52
N GLY A 131 3.53 3.52 11.65
CA GLY A 131 4.09 2.66 10.61
C GLY A 131 4.55 3.38 9.35
N ARG A 132 4.68 2.61 8.27
CA ARG A 132 5.19 3.07 6.99
C ARG A 132 4.21 2.71 5.89
N ALA A 133 3.96 3.63 4.98
CA ALA A 133 3.15 3.41 3.79
C ALA A 133 4.02 3.35 2.53
N HIS A 134 3.92 2.28 1.79
CA HIS A 134 4.59 2.09 0.50
C HIS A 134 3.80 2.70 -0.66
N ALA A 135 2.47 2.76 -0.52
CA ALA A 135 1.59 3.27 -1.57
C ALA A 135 0.89 4.58 -1.16
N GLY A 136 0.42 4.71 0.09
CA GLY A 136 -0.19 5.93 0.54
C GLY A 136 -0.78 5.88 1.95
N LEU A 137 -1.01 7.07 2.49
CA LEU A 137 -1.67 7.31 3.77
C LEU A 137 -2.93 8.15 3.51
N LEU A 138 -4.01 7.81 4.21
CA LEU A 138 -5.18 8.68 4.32
C LEU A 138 -5.29 9.11 5.78
N VAL A 139 -5.47 10.41 6.02
CA VAL A 139 -5.56 11.01 7.36
C VAL A 139 -6.85 11.79 7.44
N GLY A 140 -7.71 11.46 8.41
CA GLY A 140 -8.97 12.18 8.60
C GLY A 140 -9.86 11.52 9.65
N PRO A 141 -10.99 12.15 10.05
CA PRO A 141 -11.92 11.57 10.99
C PRO A 141 -12.56 10.32 10.40
N GLY A 142 -12.45 9.21 11.13
CA GLY A 142 -13.28 8.10 10.74
C GLY A 142 -12.90 6.72 11.22
N THR A 143 -13.49 6.24 12.32
CA THR A 143 -13.73 4.81 12.56
C THR A 143 -14.48 4.16 11.39
N ALA A 144 -15.24 4.92 10.63
CA ALA A 144 -15.94 4.56 9.42
C ALA A 144 -15.04 3.95 8.33
N TRP A 145 -13.77 4.29 8.27
CA TRP A 145 -12.82 3.68 7.34
C TRP A 145 -12.56 2.19 7.62
N ALA A 146 -12.57 1.78 8.89
CA ALA A 146 -12.42 0.38 9.26
C ALA A 146 -13.63 -0.45 8.78
N GLU A 147 -14.84 0.09 8.88
CA GLU A 147 -16.07 -0.58 8.42
C GLU A 147 -16.13 -0.68 6.90
N VAL A 148 -15.75 0.38 6.18
CA VAL A 148 -15.63 0.35 4.71
C VAL A 148 -14.61 -0.71 4.29
N ARG A 149 -13.48 -0.82 4.97
CA ARG A 149 -12.47 -1.85 4.68
C ARG A 149 -12.98 -3.27 4.90
N GLU A 150 -13.67 -3.53 6.01
CA GLU A 150 -14.22 -4.87 6.29
C GLU A 150 -15.28 -5.25 5.27
N ALA A 151 -16.21 -4.34 4.94
CA ALA A 151 -17.21 -4.55 3.90
C ALA A 151 -16.56 -4.80 2.52
N MET A 152 -15.43 -4.15 2.23
CA MET A 152 -14.64 -4.39 1.01
C MET A 152 -13.98 -5.77 1.02
N ARG A 153 -13.47 -6.23 2.15
CA ARG A 153 -12.83 -7.53 2.29
C ARG A 153 -13.82 -8.68 2.12
N ASP A 154 -15.05 -8.50 2.63
CA ASP A 154 -16.08 -9.52 2.62
C ASP A 154 -16.94 -9.51 1.33
N PHE A 155 -16.62 -8.63 0.34
CA PHE A 155 -17.43 -8.42 -0.88
C PHE A 155 -18.91 -8.12 -0.59
N ASP A 156 -19.22 -7.57 0.58
CA ASP A 156 -20.57 -7.19 0.97
C ASP A 156 -20.96 -5.85 0.36
N VAL A 157 -21.56 -5.88 -0.84
CA VAL A 157 -22.02 -4.69 -1.55
C VAL A 157 -23.11 -3.93 -0.77
N ALA A 158 -23.91 -4.62 0.05
CA ALA A 158 -24.92 -3.98 0.90
C ALA A 158 -24.29 -3.33 2.12
N GLY A 159 -23.34 -3.98 2.76
CA GLY A 159 -22.53 -3.43 3.85
C GLY A 159 -21.66 -2.24 3.39
N LEU A 160 -21.14 -2.29 2.16
CA LEU A 160 -20.42 -1.16 1.53
C LEU A 160 -21.31 0.09 1.40
N ALA A 161 -22.56 -0.07 0.95
CA ALA A 161 -23.48 1.06 0.79
C ALA A 161 -23.91 1.66 2.15
N GLN A 162 -24.07 0.83 3.17
CA GLN A 162 -24.45 1.24 4.52
C GLN A 162 -23.27 1.85 5.28
N GLY A 163 -22.11 1.19 5.28
CA GLY A 163 -20.87 1.68 5.89
C GLY A 163 -20.39 2.97 5.23
N ALA A 164 -20.54 3.11 3.90
CA ALA A 164 -20.26 4.35 3.21
C ALA A 164 -21.17 5.50 3.65
N SER A 165 -22.47 5.24 3.89
CA SER A 165 -23.40 6.29 4.36
C SER A 165 -23.10 6.75 5.79
N GLU A 166 -22.71 5.83 6.66
CA GLU A 166 -22.30 6.14 8.03
C GLU A 166 -20.93 6.83 8.05
N ALA A 167 -19.99 6.38 7.20
CA ALA A 167 -18.71 7.02 6.99
C ALA A 167 -18.84 8.47 6.52
N ILE A 168 -19.78 8.73 5.62
CA ILE A 168 -20.12 10.09 5.17
C ILE A 168 -20.66 10.93 6.33
N ALA A 169 -21.58 10.40 7.12
CA ALA A 169 -22.17 11.11 8.25
C ALA A 169 -21.11 11.48 9.31
N VAL A 170 -20.19 10.57 9.61
CA VAL A 170 -19.07 10.80 10.52
C VAL A 170 -18.03 11.76 9.92
N SER A 171 -17.71 11.63 8.64
CA SER A 171 -16.79 12.55 7.95
C SER A 171 -17.34 13.96 7.80
N THR A 172 -18.66 14.14 7.76
CA THR A 172 -19.31 15.46 7.70
C THR A 172 -19.53 16.08 9.09
N GLY A 173 -19.59 15.27 10.16
CA GLY A 173 -19.79 15.71 11.54
C GLY A 173 -18.54 15.59 12.43
N GLY A 174 -17.48 14.93 11.97
CA GLY A 174 -16.23 14.71 12.73
C GLY A 174 -15.28 15.90 12.68
N SER A 175 -14.29 15.89 13.58
CA SER A 175 -13.23 16.90 13.62
C SER A 175 -12.36 16.82 12.38
N ARG A 176 -12.20 17.95 11.68
CA ARG A 176 -11.34 18.05 10.50
C ARG A 176 -9.87 17.95 10.85
N VAL A 177 -9.04 17.65 9.85
CA VAL A 177 -7.59 17.63 9.96
C VAL A 177 -6.97 18.72 9.11
N ARG A 178 -5.89 19.34 9.57
CA ARG A 178 -5.19 20.38 8.83
C ARG A 178 -3.68 20.19 8.85
N MET A 179 -3.02 20.74 7.86
CA MET A 179 -1.57 20.85 7.89
C MET A 179 -1.16 21.95 8.85
N ALA A 180 -0.43 21.58 9.89
CA ALA A 180 0.09 22.51 10.89
C ALA A 180 1.48 23.02 10.54
N GLU A 181 2.31 22.15 9.93
CA GLU A 181 3.67 22.49 9.49
C GLU A 181 3.98 21.76 8.16
N PRO A 182 4.27 22.49 7.09
CA PRO A 182 4.01 23.92 6.91
C PRO A 182 2.50 24.22 6.97
N ALA A 183 2.12 25.41 7.45
CA ALA A 183 0.73 25.84 7.51
C ALA A 183 0.26 26.17 6.08
N ILE A 184 -0.31 25.19 5.39
CA ILE A 184 -0.80 25.27 4.01
C ILE A 184 -2.25 24.77 3.96
N GLY A 185 -3.06 25.37 3.09
CA GLY A 185 -4.45 25.00 2.89
C GLY A 185 -5.41 25.78 3.79
N HIS A 186 -6.57 25.20 4.07
CA HIS A 186 -7.63 25.85 4.82
C HIS A 186 -7.40 25.77 6.34
N GLU A 187 -7.61 26.89 7.04
CA GLU A 187 -7.55 26.96 8.50
C GLU A 187 -8.59 26.06 9.17
N ASP A 188 -9.78 25.94 8.59
CA ASP A 188 -10.86 25.06 9.04
C ASP A 188 -10.55 23.57 8.78
N GLY A 189 -9.47 23.26 8.07
CA GLY A 189 -9.02 21.91 7.73
C GLY A 189 -9.86 21.20 6.67
N TYR A 190 -9.56 19.92 6.50
CA TYR A 190 -10.13 19.01 5.52
C TYR A 190 -10.77 17.81 6.22
N PRO A 191 -11.84 17.24 5.67
CA PRO A 191 -12.34 15.95 6.14
C PRO A 191 -11.37 14.80 5.84
N LEU A 192 -10.47 14.97 4.84
CA LEU A 192 -9.50 13.96 4.46
C LEU A 192 -8.26 14.63 3.86
N ILE A 193 -7.08 14.16 4.26
CA ILE A 193 -5.80 14.46 3.61
C ILE A 193 -5.19 13.14 3.11
N GLU A 194 -4.82 13.08 1.83
CA GLU A 194 -4.06 12.00 1.23
C GLU A 194 -2.58 12.36 1.17
N ILE A 195 -1.73 11.41 1.56
CA ILE A 195 -0.27 11.51 1.47
C ILE A 195 0.22 10.36 0.58
N THR A 196 0.73 10.68 -0.60
CA THR A 196 1.26 9.68 -1.54
C THR A 196 2.78 9.81 -1.67
N PRO A 197 3.57 8.80 -1.27
CA PRO A 197 5.01 8.85 -1.42
C PRO A 197 5.40 8.79 -2.91
N SER A 198 6.35 9.63 -3.30
CA SER A 198 6.92 9.69 -4.65
C SER A 198 8.45 9.75 -4.58
N HIS A 199 9.13 9.65 -5.73
CA HIS A 199 10.59 9.77 -5.80
C HIS A 199 11.12 11.17 -5.43
N ARG A 200 10.24 12.18 -5.26
CA ARG A 200 10.58 13.57 -4.95
C ARG A 200 10.03 14.06 -3.61
N GLY A 201 9.52 13.18 -2.78
CA GLY A 201 8.86 13.54 -1.53
C GLY A 201 7.42 13.00 -1.45
N MET A 202 6.67 13.43 -0.48
CA MET A 202 5.25 13.10 -0.30
C MET A 202 4.38 14.12 -1.03
N GLN A 203 3.58 13.66 -1.99
CA GLN A 203 2.50 14.47 -2.54
C GLN A 203 1.37 14.50 -1.52
N VAL A 204 0.88 15.70 -1.20
CA VAL A 204 -0.17 15.90 -0.21
C VAL A 204 -1.36 16.58 -0.88
N ASP A 205 -2.52 15.96 -0.80
CA ASP A 205 -3.77 16.44 -1.39
C ASP A 205 -4.87 16.50 -0.33
N GLY A 206 -5.55 17.65 -0.22
CA GLY A 206 -6.69 17.87 0.69
C GLY A 206 -8.01 17.72 -0.07
N PHE A 207 -8.96 16.99 0.51
CA PHE A 207 -10.27 16.74 -0.09
C PHE A 207 -11.35 17.55 0.62
N ARG A 208 -12.30 18.13 -0.14
CA ARG A 208 -13.43 18.89 0.39
C ARG A 208 -14.64 17.98 0.64
N THR A 209 -15.52 18.40 1.55
CA THR A 209 -16.68 17.63 2.02
C THR A 209 -17.58 17.11 0.89
N GLU A 210 -17.81 17.90 -0.15
CA GLU A 210 -18.69 17.54 -1.27
C GLU A 210 -18.14 16.38 -2.13
N SER A 211 -16.81 16.29 -2.24
CA SER A 211 -16.18 15.22 -3.02
C SER A 211 -16.00 13.94 -2.22
N THR A 212 -15.81 14.04 -0.89
CA THR A 212 -15.61 12.85 -0.04
C THR A 212 -16.86 11.98 0.00
N GLY A 213 -18.05 12.59 0.03
CA GLY A 213 -19.33 11.86 0.01
C GLY A 213 -19.57 11.10 -1.29
N GLU A 214 -19.30 11.70 -2.44
CA GLU A 214 -19.40 11.04 -3.74
C GLU A 214 -18.37 9.92 -3.90
N PHE A 215 -17.16 10.11 -3.37
CA PHE A 215 -16.11 9.10 -3.37
C PHE A 215 -16.49 7.87 -2.55
N LEU A 216 -17.05 8.06 -1.37
CA LEU A 216 -17.48 6.96 -0.50
C LEU A 216 -18.68 6.20 -1.09
N GLN A 217 -19.62 6.88 -1.75
CA GLN A 217 -20.77 6.25 -2.42
C GLN A 217 -20.39 5.41 -3.65
N GLN A 218 -19.34 5.77 -4.37
CA GLN A 218 -18.87 5.02 -5.53
C GLN A 218 -18.00 3.82 -5.17
N GLY A 219 -17.69 3.64 -3.89
CA GLY A 219 -16.99 2.47 -3.36
C GLY A 219 -15.65 2.19 -4.03
N TRP A 220 -15.39 0.96 -4.24
CA TRP A 220 -14.13 0.36 -4.66
C TRP A 220 -13.42 0.95 -5.90
N ALA A 221 -14.18 1.47 -6.86
CA ALA A 221 -13.63 2.10 -8.06
C ALA A 221 -12.82 3.37 -7.74
N VAL A 222 -13.12 3.98 -6.60
CA VAL A 222 -12.53 5.23 -6.12
C VAL A 222 -11.17 5.01 -5.48
N LEU A 223 -11.00 3.96 -4.66
CA LEU A 223 -9.71 3.65 -4.03
C LEU A 223 -8.62 3.31 -5.06
N ARG A 224 -9.00 2.79 -6.23
CA ARG A 224 -8.04 2.39 -7.26
C ARG A 224 -7.54 3.52 -8.15
N ARG A 225 -8.32 4.58 -8.43
CA ARG A 225 -7.91 5.56 -9.44
C ARG A 225 -8.53 6.94 -9.36
N ARG A 226 -9.70 7.14 -8.73
CA ARG A 226 -10.50 8.35 -8.88
C ARG A 226 -10.38 9.37 -7.76
N PHE A 227 -9.59 9.12 -6.71
CA PHE A 227 -9.28 10.16 -5.73
C PHE A 227 -8.68 11.40 -6.40
N ARG A 228 -7.93 11.21 -7.48
CA ARG A 228 -7.29 12.30 -8.23
C ARG A 228 -8.22 13.00 -9.24
N GLU A 229 -9.40 12.44 -9.55
CA GLU A 229 -10.37 13.02 -10.50
C GLU A 229 -11.44 13.86 -9.80
N GLY A 230 -11.59 13.75 -8.45
CA GLY A 230 -12.49 14.57 -7.66
C GLY A 230 -11.91 15.97 -7.36
N PRO A 231 -12.74 16.93 -6.91
CA PRO A 231 -12.26 18.24 -6.47
C PRO A 231 -11.39 18.09 -5.23
N HIS A 232 -10.09 18.13 -5.44
CA HIS A 232 -9.06 18.12 -4.41
C HIS A 232 -8.15 19.34 -4.58
N GLU A 233 -7.56 19.77 -3.49
CA GLU A 233 -6.57 20.83 -3.45
C GLU A 233 -5.18 20.23 -3.23
N ARG A 234 -4.25 20.50 -4.13
CA ARG A 234 -2.87 20.11 -3.94
C ARG A 234 -2.22 21.01 -2.91
N LEU A 235 -1.89 20.42 -1.76
CA LEU A 235 -1.26 21.14 -0.66
C LEU A 235 0.26 21.24 -0.82
N GLY A 236 0.89 20.26 -1.48
CA GLY A 236 2.30 20.36 -1.76
C GLY A 236 2.98 19.05 -2.13
N LEU A 237 4.30 19.17 -2.33
CA LEU A 237 5.24 18.06 -2.43
C LEU A 237 6.30 18.30 -1.36
N LEU A 238 6.32 17.49 -0.30
CA LEU A 238 7.02 17.76 0.95
C LEU A 238 7.82 16.54 1.40
N ASP A 239 8.96 16.78 2.05
CA ASP A 239 9.77 15.72 2.66
C ASP A 239 9.34 15.44 4.10
N SER A 240 8.77 16.45 4.77
CA SER A 240 8.14 16.31 6.09
C SER A 240 6.95 17.24 6.21
N LEU A 241 5.97 16.84 7.02
CA LEU A 241 4.82 17.66 7.37
C LEU A 241 4.24 17.22 8.73
N VAL A 242 3.51 18.12 9.34
CA VAL A 242 2.75 17.84 10.55
C VAL A 242 1.28 18.06 10.28
N ILE A 243 0.45 17.05 10.59
CA ILE A 243 -0.99 17.16 10.56
C ILE A 243 -1.52 17.19 11.99
N GLU A 244 -2.54 18.03 12.23
CA GLU A 244 -3.25 18.08 13.48
C GLU A 244 -4.76 17.98 13.30
N ASN A 245 -5.42 17.41 14.28
CA ASN A 245 -6.88 17.37 14.39
C ASN A 245 -7.40 18.70 14.94
N CYS A 246 -8.31 19.35 14.23
CA CYS A 246 -8.86 20.66 14.63
C CYS A 246 -9.67 20.60 15.95
N GLY A 247 -10.19 19.42 16.32
CA GLY A 247 -10.93 19.17 17.57
C GLY A 247 -10.07 18.63 18.70
N SER A 248 -8.75 18.48 18.50
CA SER A 248 -7.82 17.89 19.49
C SER A 248 -8.07 16.40 19.80
N GLU A 249 -8.83 15.70 18.97
CA GLU A 249 -9.01 14.25 19.02
C GLU A 249 -7.82 13.54 18.36
N LYS A 250 -7.70 12.23 18.59
CA LYS A 250 -6.72 11.40 17.89
C LYS A 250 -6.92 11.48 16.38
N LEU A 251 -5.84 11.33 15.64
CA LEU A 251 -5.89 11.20 14.18
C LEU A 251 -6.14 9.74 13.80
N ASP A 252 -7.21 9.50 13.06
CA ASP A 252 -7.41 8.22 12.40
C ASP A 252 -6.69 8.22 11.05
N VAL A 253 -5.98 7.13 10.76
CA VAL A 253 -5.19 6.99 9.55
C VAL A 253 -5.40 5.62 8.92
N LEU A 254 -5.32 5.55 7.59
CA LEU A 254 -5.14 4.30 6.86
C LEU A 254 -3.73 4.27 6.28
N ILE A 255 -2.96 3.26 6.63
CA ILE A 255 -1.60 3.01 6.13
C ILE A 255 -1.69 1.87 5.11
N ASP A 256 -1.54 2.17 3.83
CA ASP A 256 -1.75 1.19 2.74
C ASP A 256 -3.08 0.41 2.89
N GLY A 257 -4.13 1.10 3.37
CA GLY A 257 -5.45 0.52 3.61
C GLY A 257 -5.65 -0.12 5.00
N GLU A 258 -4.61 -0.23 5.84
CA GLU A 258 -4.73 -0.75 7.20
C GLU A 258 -4.99 0.38 8.21
N PRO A 259 -6.02 0.26 9.07
CA PRO A 259 -6.38 1.29 10.02
C PRO A 259 -5.38 1.39 11.18
N ALA A 260 -5.05 2.62 11.55
CA ALA A 260 -4.24 2.94 12.71
C ALA A 260 -4.69 4.28 13.32
N THR A 261 -4.17 4.60 14.51
CA THR A 261 -4.50 5.83 15.21
C THR A 261 -3.22 6.51 15.69
N LEU A 262 -3.12 7.81 15.49
CA LEU A 262 -2.01 8.66 15.93
C LEU A 262 -2.44 9.65 17.02
N ALA A 263 -1.45 10.32 17.62
CA ALA A 263 -1.69 11.46 18.49
C ALA A 263 -2.47 12.56 17.75
N PRO A 264 -3.16 13.50 18.47
CA PRO A 264 -3.90 14.61 17.84
C PRO A 264 -3.06 15.48 16.89
N ARG A 265 -1.76 15.43 17.04
CA ARG A 265 -0.75 16.08 16.20
C ARG A 265 0.34 15.07 15.90
N ALA A 266 0.60 14.80 14.63
CA ALA A 266 1.56 13.80 14.21
C ALA A 266 2.41 14.29 13.03
N GLU A 267 3.68 13.87 13.03
CA GLU A 267 4.63 14.12 11.96
C GLU A 267 4.61 12.99 10.94
N PHE A 268 4.74 13.37 9.68
CA PHE A 268 4.91 12.47 8.54
C PHE A 268 6.19 12.84 7.81
N THR A 269 7.01 11.85 7.48
CA THR A 269 8.31 12.03 6.82
C THR A 269 8.50 11.04 5.70
N VAL A 270 9.45 11.32 4.79
CA VAL A 270 9.84 10.33 3.80
C VAL A 270 11.04 9.51 4.29
N ALA A 271 11.06 8.22 3.92
CA ALA A 271 12.23 7.37 4.07
C ALA A 271 12.34 6.41 2.87
N PRO A 272 13.55 5.99 2.48
CA PRO A 272 13.71 4.97 1.45
C PRO A 272 13.18 3.62 1.96
N CYS A 273 12.64 2.81 1.04
CA CYS A 273 12.32 1.43 1.32
C CYS A 273 13.57 0.69 1.83
N PRO A 274 13.47 -0.13 2.89
CA PRO A 274 14.64 -0.75 3.52
C PRO A 274 15.24 -1.90 2.70
N VAL A 275 14.65 -2.24 1.55
CA VAL A 275 15.12 -3.28 0.63
C VAL A 275 14.82 -2.84 -0.81
N ASP A 276 15.61 -3.30 -1.76
CA ASP A 276 15.37 -3.00 -3.16
C ASP A 276 14.22 -3.83 -3.73
N LEU A 277 13.35 -3.17 -4.50
CA LEU A 277 12.21 -3.77 -5.17
C LEU A 277 12.44 -3.84 -6.68
N LEU A 278 11.78 -4.78 -7.35
CA LEU A 278 11.76 -4.83 -8.81
C LEU A 278 10.55 -4.10 -9.37
N ALA A 279 10.79 -3.21 -10.33
CA ALA A 279 9.76 -2.48 -11.05
C ALA A 279 9.83 -2.78 -12.55
N THR A 280 8.67 -2.96 -13.19
CA THR A 280 8.52 -3.17 -14.63
C THR A 280 7.87 -1.98 -15.34
N SER A 281 7.25 -1.07 -14.59
CA SER A 281 6.69 0.16 -15.16
C SER A 281 7.76 1.24 -15.35
N HIS A 282 7.50 2.17 -16.28
CA HIS A 282 8.40 3.30 -16.55
C HIS A 282 8.27 4.47 -15.55
N GLY A 283 7.38 4.36 -14.56
CA GLY A 283 7.10 5.40 -13.56
C GLY A 283 8.10 5.49 -12.40
N PHE A 284 9.17 4.70 -12.42
CA PHE A 284 10.24 4.68 -11.43
C PHE A 284 11.59 5.00 -12.04
#